data_9ee82420e8f41b94d696ed601bbc289b
#
_entry.id   9ee82420e8f41b94d696ed601bbc289b
#
_cell.length_a   1.000
_cell.length_b   1.000
_cell.length_c   1.000
_cell.angle_alpha   90.00
_cell.angle_beta   90.00
_cell.angle_gamma   90.00
#
_symmetry.space_group_name_H-M   'P 1'
#
loop_
_entity.id
_entity.type
_entity.pdbx_description
1 polymer ?
#
loop_
_entity_poly.entity_id
_entity_poly.type
_entity_poly.pdbx_seq_one_letter_code
_entity_poly.pdbx_strand_id
1 'polypeptide(L)'
;MERAGATTLKGNPLTLVGPELKAGDAAPDFSLVDNGLKPVTLKDTGTQVRIISVVPSLDTPVCDAQTKRFNEEAAKLPDLSIITVSMDLPFAQKRWCNDFQVDKVKMLSDHKDGSFGANYGTLIKELRIESRAIFVVDRDNKVVHAEYVKEVADHPNYESALAAARSAASAKASE
;
A
#
# COMPACT_ATOMS: atom_id res chain seq x y z
N MET A 1 -8.78 16.44 -6.18
CA MET A 1 -9.40 16.71 -4.86
C MET A 1 -8.30 16.77 -3.80
N GLU A 2 -8.37 17.75 -2.92
CA GLU A 2 -7.41 17.87 -1.81
C GLU A 2 -8.16 17.81 -0.48
N ARG A 3 -7.60 17.05 0.47
CA ARG A 3 -8.18 16.89 1.81
C ARG A 3 -7.20 17.48 2.84
N ALA A 4 -7.40 18.75 3.19
CA ALA A 4 -6.54 19.47 4.13
C ALA A 4 -6.61 18.84 5.53
N GLY A 5 -5.47 18.70 6.19
CA GLY A 5 -5.40 18.14 7.54
C GLY A 5 -5.76 16.66 7.64
N ALA A 6 -5.82 15.93 6.51
CA ALA A 6 -6.22 14.53 6.48
C ALA A 6 -5.18 13.59 7.14
N THR A 7 -3.93 14.00 7.19
CA THR A 7 -2.87 13.28 7.92
C THR A 7 -2.00 14.27 8.68
N THR A 8 -1.20 13.76 9.61
CA THR A 8 -0.24 14.59 10.36
C THR A 8 1.15 13.93 10.35
N LEU A 9 2.18 14.74 10.44
CA LEU A 9 3.55 14.28 10.70
C LEU A 9 4.07 15.02 11.95
N LYS A 10 4.33 14.26 13.00
CA LYS A 10 4.71 14.80 14.32
C LYS A 10 3.70 15.87 14.81
N GLY A 11 2.42 15.58 14.59
CA GLY A 11 1.33 16.46 14.96
C GLY A 11 1.04 17.61 14.00
N ASN A 12 1.89 17.86 13.00
CA ASN A 12 1.69 18.93 12.02
C ASN A 12 0.74 18.48 10.92
N PRO A 13 -0.36 19.21 10.65
CA PRO A 13 -1.33 18.80 9.63
C PRO A 13 -0.77 18.90 8.22
N LEU A 14 -1.09 17.91 7.40
CA LEU A 14 -0.69 17.81 6.01
C LEU A 14 -1.90 17.47 5.14
N THR A 15 -1.81 17.79 3.85
CA THR A 15 -2.87 17.60 2.88
C THR A 15 -2.68 16.32 2.08
N LEU A 16 -3.73 15.49 1.98
CA LEU A 16 -3.75 14.34 1.08
C LEU A 16 -4.45 14.70 -0.22
N VAL A 17 -3.85 14.28 -1.33
CA VAL A 17 -4.43 14.43 -2.67
C VAL A 17 -5.20 13.16 -3.00
N GLY A 18 -6.40 13.31 -3.55
CA GLY A 18 -7.24 12.21 -4.00
C GLY A 18 -8.38 11.88 -3.05
N PRO A 19 -9.21 10.89 -3.43
CA PRO A 19 -10.38 10.51 -2.66
C PRO A 19 -10.02 9.72 -1.40
N GLU A 20 -10.91 9.74 -0.41
CA GLU A 20 -10.86 8.81 0.70
C GLU A 20 -11.66 7.56 0.34
N LEU A 21 -10.96 6.47 0.09
CA LEU A 21 -11.58 5.19 -0.26
C LEU A 21 -12.12 4.50 0.98
N LYS A 22 -13.14 3.68 0.79
CA LYS A 22 -13.76 2.87 1.85
C LYS A 22 -14.17 1.52 1.30
N ALA A 23 -14.44 0.59 2.20
CA ALA A 23 -14.96 -0.72 1.84
C ALA A 23 -16.21 -0.59 0.95
N GLY A 24 -16.21 -1.33 -0.16
CA GLY A 24 -17.26 -1.28 -1.17
C GLY A 24 -16.90 -0.49 -2.41
N ASP A 25 -15.90 0.38 -2.33
CA ASP A 25 -15.45 1.14 -3.51
C ASP A 25 -14.71 0.25 -4.51
N ALA A 26 -14.82 0.57 -5.79
CA ALA A 26 -13.98 -0.05 -6.80
C ALA A 26 -12.52 0.38 -6.57
N ALA A 27 -11.58 -0.57 -6.63
CA ALA A 27 -10.17 -0.24 -6.52
C ALA A 27 -9.74 0.55 -7.76
N PRO A 28 -9.20 1.78 -7.57
CA PRO A 28 -8.72 2.56 -8.70
C PRO A 28 -7.52 1.92 -9.40
N ASP A 29 -7.38 2.18 -10.69
CA ASP A 29 -6.18 1.78 -11.42
C ASP A 29 -5.00 2.66 -11.03
N PHE A 30 -3.81 2.22 -11.39
CA PHE A 30 -2.57 2.94 -11.14
C PHE A 30 -1.51 2.50 -12.15
N SER A 31 -0.44 3.25 -12.24
CA SER A 31 0.78 2.85 -12.94
C SER A 31 1.96 3.02 -11.99
N LEU A 32 2.46 1.91 -11.49
CA LEU A 32 3.62 1.83 -10.62
C LEU A 32 4.79 1.23 -11.38
N VAL A 33 5.98 1.26 -10.79
CA VAL A 33 7.19 0.73 -11.41
C VAL A 33 7.79 -0.34 -10.49
N ASP A 34 8.09 -1.52 -11.05
CA ASP A 34 8.70 -2.61 -10.28
C ASP A 34 10.24 -2.47 -10.21
N ASN A 35 10.88 -3.43 -9.54
CA ASN A 35 12.34 -3.44 -9.37
C ASN A 35 13.10 -3.59 -10.69
N GLY A 36 12.46 -4.08 -11.74
CA GLY A 36 13.01 -4.18 -13.10
C GLY A 36 12.69 -2.98 -13.98
N LEU A 37 12.15 -1.92 -13.41
CA LEU A 37 11.73 -0.68 -14.09
C LEU A 37 10.57 -0.88 -15.07
N LYS A 38 9.79 -1.95 -14.89
CA LYS A 38 8.62 -2.21 -15.72
C LYS A 38 7.38 -1.58 -15.11
N PRO A 39 6.47 -1.03 -15.92
CA PRO A 39 5.20 -0.53 -15.41
C PRO A 39 4.32 -1.68 -14.93
N VAL A 40 3.63 -1.45 -13.81
CA VAL A 40 2.69 -2.41 -13.20
C VAL A 40 1.39 -1.67 -12.92
N THR A 41 0.30 -2.16 -13.50
CA THR A 41 -1.05 -1.63 -13.27
C THR A 41 -1.82 -2.54 -12.30
N LEU A 42 -3.02 -2.12 -11.91
CA LEU A 42 -3.88 -2.95 -11.05
C LEU A 42 -4.10 -4.35 -11.66
N LYS A 43 -4.37 -4.40 -12.95
CA LYS A 43 -4.55 -5.66 -13.68
C LYS A 43 -3.34 -6.59 -13.58
N ASP A 44 -2.14 -6.01 -13.63
CA ASP A 44 -0.88 -6.76 -13.57
C ASP A 44 -0.62 -7.36 -12.18
N THR A 45 -1.34 -6.91 -11.14
CA THR A 45 -1.20 -7.47 -9.80
C THR A 45 -1.92 -8.81 -9.63
N GLY A 46 -2.66 -9.25 -10.64
CA GLY A 46 -3.32 -10.54 -10.65
C GLY A 46 -4.74 -10.53 -10.08
N THR A 47 -5.28 -11.72 -9.85
CA THR A 47 -6.66 -11.92 -9.42
C THR A 47 -6.77 -12.48 -7.99
N GLN A 48 -5.68 -12.53 -7.27
CA GLN A 48 -5.68 -12.93 -5.86
C GLN A 48 -6.18 -11.76 -4.99
N VAL A 49 -6.51 -12.06 -3.74
CA VAL A 49 -6.70 -11.01 -2.74
C VAL A 49 -5.35 -10.33 -2.48
N ARG A 50 -5.34 -9.01 -2.50
CA ARG A 50 -4.12 -8.20 -2.36
C ARG A 50 -4.21 -7.32 -1.13
N ILE A 51 -3.14 -7.33 -0.33
CA ILE A 51 -2.93 -6.32 0.69
C ILE A 51 -1.96 -5.31 0.09
N ILE A 52 -2.38 -4.05 0.03
CA ILE A 52 -1.55 -2.95 -0.44
C ILE A 52 -1.12 -2.14 0.76
N SER A 53 0.16 -2.24 1.10
CA SER A 53 0.78 -1.56 2.23
C SER A 53 1.49 -0.31 1.71
N VAL A 54 1.01 0.86 2.11
CA VAL A 54 1.52 2.15 1.64
C VAL A 54 2.35 2.78 2.74
N VAL A 55 3.58 3.15 2.41
CA VAL A 55 4.55 3.69 3.36
C VAL A 55 5.22 4.95 2.83
N PRO A 56 5.57 5.92 3.71
CA PRO A 56 6.31 7.12 3.29
C PRO A 56 7.68 6.81 2.71
N SER A 57 8.45 5.95 3.34
CA SER A 57 9.75 5.47 2.86
C SER A 57 10.19 4.24 3.63
N LEU A 58 10.85 3.30 2.96
CA LEU A 58 11.44 2.12 3.60
C LEU A 58 12.56 2.47 4.57
N ASP A 59 13.14 3.65 4.44
CA ASP A 59 14.24 4.12 5.30
C ASP A 59 13.77 4.73 6.63
N THR A 60 12.48 4.58 7.00
CA THR A 60 11.95 5.00 8.29
C THR A 60 11.66 3.79 9.18
N PRO A 61 11.80 3.90 10.53
CA PRO A 61 11.66 2.74 11.44
C PRO A 61 10.29 2.04 11.36
N VAL A 62 9.19 2.79 11.31
CA VAL A 62 7.85 2.20 11.26
C VAL A 62 7.59 1.54 9.91
N CYS A 63 8.06 2.14 8.82
CA CYS A 63 7.92 1.55 7.47
C CYS A 63 8.69 0.25 7.35
N ASP A 64 9.91 0.21 7.92
CA ASP A 64 10.73 -1.00 7.99
C ASP A 64 9.98 -2.10 8.75
N ALA A 65 9.46 -1.81 9.94
CA ALA A 65 8.72 -2.76 10.75
C ALA A 65 7.43 -3.22 10.05
N GLN A 66 6.69 -2.32 9.43
CA GLN A 66 5.46 -2.63 8.70
C GLN A 66 5.74 -3.60 7.55
N THR A 67 6.75 -3.33 6.74
CA THR A 67 7.09 -4.17 5.60
C THR A 67 7.58 -5.55 6.04
N LYS A 68 8.41 -5.63 7.07
CA LYS A 68 8.87 -6.91 7.62
C LYS A 68 7.72 -7.73 8.20
N ARG A 69 6.78 -7.09 8.91
CA ARG A 69 5.59 -7.75 9.46
C ARG A 69 4.76 -8.40 8.35
N PHE A 70 4.48 -7.66 7.27
CA PHE A 70 3.74 -8.21 6.15
C PHE A 70 4.51 -9.29 5.40
N ASN A 71 5.83 -9.20 5.31
CA ASN A 71 6.63 -10.27 4.70
C ASN A 71 6.49 -11.58 5.50
N GLU A 72 6.53 -11.53 6.82
CA GLU A 72 6.34 -12.69 7.69
C GLU A 72 4.94 -13.30 7.52
N GLU A 73 3.91 -12.45 7.47
CA GLU A 73 2.53 -12.89 7.31
C GLU A 73 2.28 -13.45 5.90
N ALA A 74 2.92 -12.90 4.86
CA ALA A 74 2.82 -13.41 3.49
C ALA A 74 3.31 -14.86 3.38
N ALA A 75 4.34 -15.21 4.13
CA ALA A 75 4.88 -16.57 4.15
C ALA A 75 3.87 -17.59 4.69
N LYS A 76 2.93 -17.15 5.53
CA LYS A 76 1.90 -17.98 6.13
C LYS A 76 0.60 -18.05 5.32
N LEU A 77 0.43 -17.16 4.35
CA LEU A 77 -0.82 -16.97 3.61
C LEU A 77 -0.56 -17.02 2.09
N PRO A 78 -0.34 -18.21 1.52
CA PRO A 78 0.07 -18.35 0.12
C PRO A 78 -0.97 -17.85 -0.90
N ASP A 79 -2.25 -17.75 -0.49
CA ASP A 79 -3.33 -17.28 -1.37
C ASP A 79 -3.44 -15.76 -1.43
N LEU A 80 -2.61 -15.04 -0.69
CA LEU A 80 -2.59 -13.58 -0.69
C LEU A 80 -1.36 -13.05 -1.42
N SER A 81 -1.55 -11.93 -2.10
CA SER A 81 -0.47 -11.13 -2.64
C SER A 81 -0.29 -9.89 -1.78
N ILE A 82 0.92 -9.62 -1.34
CA ILE A 82 1.22 -8.42 -0.55
C ILE A 82 2.12 -7.50 -1.37
N ILE A 83 1.68 -6.26 -1.48
CA ILE A 83 2.34 -5.22 -2.28
C ILE A 83 2.66 -4.06 -1.35
N THR A 84 3.90 -3.59 -1.38
CA THR A 84 4.30 -2.37 -0.69
C THR A 84 4.53 -1.26 -1.71
N VAL A 85 3.93 -0.10 -1.46
CA VAL A 85 4.02 1.08 -2.33
C VAL A 85 4.70 2.22 -1.56
N SER A 86 5.70 2.84 -2.18
CA SER A 86 6.34 4.04 -1.67
C SER A 86 6.84 4.91 -2.83
N MET A 87 7.29 6.12 -2.51
CA MET A 87 7.96 7.00 -3.49
C MET A 87 9.45 6.69 -3.60
N ASP A 88 9.98 5.75 -2.82
CA ASP A 88 11.37 5.32 -2.96
C ASP A 88 11.63 4.86 -4.40
N LEU A 89 12.81 5.16 -4.91
CA LEU A 89 13.20 4.69 -6.25
C LEU A 89 13.26 3.16 -6.28
N PRO A 90 12.96 2.53 -7.42
CA PRO A 90 13.05 1.06 -7.55
C PRO A 90 14.40 0.49 -7.14
N PHE A 91 15.48 1.22 -7.38
CA PHE A 91 16.83 0.84 -6.97
C PHE A 91 16.97 0.75 -5.45
N ALA A 92 16.42 1.74 -4.74
CA ALA A 92 16.44 1.77 -3.28
C ALA A 92 15.55 0.66 -2.69
N GLN A 93 14.40 0.42 -3.29
CA GLN A 93 13.50 -0.67 -2.88
C GLN A 93 14.16 -2.04 -3.05
N LYS A 94 14.85 -2.24 -4.17
CA LYS A 94 15.58 -3.48 -4.44
C LYS A 94 16.71 -3.69 -3.44
N ARG A 95 17.49 -2.64 -3.18
CA ARG A 95 18.58 -2.70 -2.19
C ARG A 95 18.03 -3.05 -0.80
N TRP A 96 16.96 -2.40 -0.37
CA TRP A 96 16.34 -2.65 0.93
C TRP A 96 15.87 -4.09 1.06
N CYS A 97 15.22 -4.63 0.04
CA CYS A 97 14.78 -6.04 0.03
C CYS A 97 15.95 -7.01 0.15
N ASN A 98 17.05 -6.74 -0.54
CA ASN A 98 18.25 -7.57 -0.48
C ASN A 98 18.91 -7.50 0.90
N ASP A 99 19.04 -6.30 1.47
CA ASP A 99 19.69 -6.08 2.77
C ASP A 99 18.94 -6.77 3.91
N PHE A 100 17.61 -6.79 3.85
CA PHE A 100 16.75 -7.34 4.90
C PHE A 100 16.12 -8.68 4.55
N GLN A 101 16.49 -9.27 3.41
CA GLN A 101 16.00 -10.57 2.94
C GLN A 101 14.47 -10.64 2.87
N VAL A 102 13.85 -9.57 2.39
CA VAL A 102 12.40 -9.47 2.18
C VAL A 102 12.11 -9.95 0.75
N ASP A 103 11.50 -11.12 0.61
CA ASP A 103 11.28 -11.79 -0.67
C ASP A 103 9.82 -12.16 -0.95
N LYS A 104 8.92 -12.01 0.04
CA LYS A 104 7.51 -12.41 -0.09
C LYS A 104 6.58 -11.24 -0.40
N VAL A 105 7.09 -10.02 -0.33
CA VAL A 105 6.34 -8.79 -0.61
C VAL A 105 6.85 -8.20 -1.91
N LYS A 106 5.92 -7.82 -2.79
CA LYS A 106 6.26 -7.14 -4.03
C LYS A 106 6.40 -5.65 -3.77
N MET A 107 7.54 -5.09 -4.14
CA MET A 107 7.81 -3.65 -3.98
C MET A 107 7.50 -2.92 -5.27
N LEU A 108 6.68 -1.88 -5.18
CA LEU A 108 6.32 -1.04 -6.32
C LEU A 108 6.54 0.43 -5.97
N SER A 109 7.07 1.18 -6.92
CA SER A 109 7.41 2.60 -6.73
C SER A 109 6.42 3.51 -7.45
N ASP A 110 5.94 4.53 -6.75
CA ASP A 110 5.05 5.55 -7.29
C ASP A 110 5.80 6.83 -7.69
N HIS A 111 7.14 6.77 -7.75
CA HIS A 111 7.98 7.96 -7.97
C HIS A 111 7.74 8.63 -9.33
N LYS A 112 7.38 7.85 -10.34
CA LYS A 112 7.32 8.33 -11.73
C LYS A 112 6.13 9.25 -11.97
N ASP A 113 4.92 8.74 -11.68
CA ASP A 113 3.67 9.45 -12.01
C ASP A 113 2.91 9.95 -10.78
N GLY A 114 3.10 9.34 -9.61
CA GLY A 114 2.28 9.60 -8.44
C GLY A 114 0.83 9.17 -8.61
N SER A 115 0.55 8.32 -9.61
CA SER A 115 -0.83 7.95 -9.95
C SER A 115 -1.51 7.13 -8.86
N PHE A 116 -0.77 6.25 -8.18
CA PHE A 116 -1.30 5.50 -7.06
C PHE A 116 -1.73 6.45 -5.94
N GLY A 117 -0.83 7.32 -5.50
CA GLY A 117 -1.12 8.26 -4.41
C GLY A 117 -2.31 9.15 -4.72
N ALA A 118 -2.37 9.68 -5.95
CA ALA A 118 -3.46 10.54 -6.38
C ALA A 118 -4.80 9.80 -6.48
N ASN A 119 -4.80 8.54 -6.92
CA ASN A 119 -6.03 7.77 -7.10
C ASN A 119 -6.51 7.08 -5.81
N TYR A 120 -5.60 6.75 -4.91
CA TYR A 120 -5.92 6.10 -3.63
C TYR A 120 -5.98 7.10 -2.46
N GLY A 121 -5.71 8.38 -2.72
CA GLY A 121 -5.82 9.42 -1.70
C GLY A 121 -4.71 9.40 -0.65
N THR A 122 -3.53 8.92 -1.00
CA THR A 122 -2.40 8.79 -0.07
C THR A 122 -1.24 9.75 -0.34
N LEU A 123 -1.29 10.53 -1.43
CA LEU A 123 -0.21 11.45 -1.76
C LEU A 123 -0.23 12.66 -0.84
N ILE A 124 0.84 12.87 -0.08
CA ILE A 124 1.02 14.06 0.75
C ILE A 124 1.53 15.19 -0.16
N LYS A 125 0.68 16.21 -0.33
CA LYS A 125 0.94 17.32 -1.24
C LYS A 125 2.22 18.08 -0.90
N GLU A 126 2.40 18.41 0.36
CA GLU A 126 3.51 19.25 0.83
C GLU A 126 4.88 18.56 0.73
N LEU A 127 4.92 17.25 0.87
CA LEU A 127 6.16 16.48 0.94
C LEU A 127 6.41 15.63 -0.29
N ARG A 128 5.40 15.41 -1.11
CA ARG A 128 5.45 14.55 -2.30
C ARG A 128 5.92 13.12 -1.97
N ILE A 129 5.47 12.60 -0.85
CA ILE A 129 5.65 11.20 -0.45
C ILE A 129 4.28 10.61 -0.15
N GLU A 130 4.21 9.29 -0.03
CA GLU A 130 2.98 8.63 0.37
C GLU A 130 2.75 8.80 1.88
N SER A 131 1.49 8.91 2.29
CA SER A 131 1.11 8.74 3.69
C SER A 131 1.09 7.26 4.04
N ARG A 132 0.89 6.94 5.33
CA ARG A 132 0.77 5.55 5.75
C ARG A 132 -0.68 5.09 5.62
N ALA A 133 -0.89 4.00 4.88
CA ALA A 133 -2.22 3.47 4.64
C ALA A 133 -2.16 1.98 4.34
N ILE A 134 -3.28 1.28 4.56
CA ILE A 134 -3.44 -0.13 4.19
C ILE A 134 -4.74 -0.27 3.42
N PHE A 135 -4.69 -0.94 2.28
CA PHE A 135 -5.87 -1.32 1.50
C PHE A 135 -5.87 -2.83 1.30
N VAL A 136 -7.04 -3.43 1.37
CA VAL A 136 -7.25 -4.81 0.96
C VAL A 136 -8.19 -4.80 -0.23
N VAL A 137 -7.75 -5.41 -1.33
CA VAL A 137 -8.50 -5.49 -2.60
C VAL A 137 -8.83 -6.95 -2.86
N ASP A 138 -10.12 -7.25 -3.08
CA ASP A 138 -10.57 -8.61 -3.32
C ASP A 138 -10.35 -9.06 -4.77
N ARG A 139 -10.78 -10.29 -5.07
CA ARG A 139 -10.63 -10.88 -6.41
C ARG A 139 -11.42 -10.15 -7.49
N ASP A 140 -12.45 -9.41 -7.12
CA ASP A 140 -13.30 -8.63 -8.02
C ASP A 140 -12.83 -7.17 -8.15
N ASN A 141 -11.60 -6.86 -7.67
CA ASN A 141 -11.03 -5.51 -7.66
C ASN A 141 -11.88 -4.50 -6.88
N LYS A 142 -12.46 -4.94 -5.77
CA LYS A 142 -13.14 -4.06 -4.82
C LYS A 142 -12.30 -3.88 -3.57
N VAL A 143 -12.31 -2.68 -3.05
CA VAL A 143 -11.72 -2.38 -1.74
C VAL A 143 -12.63 -2.98 -0.68
N VAL A 144 -12.09 -3.89 0.14
CA VAL A 144 -12.82 -4.51 1.25
C VAL A 144 -12.34 -4.00 2.61
N HIS A 145 -11.21 -3.31 2.62
CA HIS A 145 -10.66 -2.65 3.81
C HIS A 145 -9.81 -1.47 3.39
N ALA A 146 -9.97 -0.33 4.06
CA ALA A 146 -9.16 0.86 3.84
C ALA A 146 -8.87 1.50 5.18
N GLU A 147 -7.60 1.72 5.47
CA GLU A 147 -7.15 2.44 6.66
C GLU A 147 -6.16 3.54 6.24
N TYR A 148 -6.49 4.78 6.59
CA TYR A 148 -5.58 5.92 6.49
C TYR A 148 -5.08 6.24 7.89
N VAL A 149 -3.82 5.96 8.17
CA VAL A 149 -3.24 6.19 9.51
C VAL A 149 -3.10 7.69 9.72
N LYS A 150 -3.73 8.22 10.78
CA LYS A 150 -3.83 9.66 10.99
C LYS A 150 -2.45 10.31 11.19
N GLU A 151 -1.60 9.70 12.00
CA GLU A 151 -0.24 10.19 12.22
C GLU A 151 0.74 9.30 11.44
N VAL A 152 1.50 9.89 10.50
CA VAL A 152 2.41 9.16 9.61
C VAL A 152 3.42 8.29 10.38
N ALA A 153 3.80 8.70 11.58
CA ALA A 153 4.76 7.97 12.42
C ALA A 153 4.12 6.79 13.19
N ASP A 154 2.80 6.63 13.17
CA ASP A 154 2.13 5.56 13.89
C ASP A 154 2.02 4.29 13.06
N HIS A 155 1.91 3.13 13.75
CA HIS A 155 1.66 1.85 13.09
C HIS A 155 0.22 1.75 12.62
N PRO A 156 -0.04 1.05 11.49
CA PRO A 156 -1.40 0.69 11.10
C PRO A 156 -1.94 -0.44 11.97
N ASN A 157 -3.23 -0.74 11.83
CA ASN A 157 -3.85 -1.90 12.47
C ASN A 157 -3.63 -3.15 11.60
N TYR A 158 -2.55 -3.88 11.86
CA TYR A 158 -2.18 -5.07 11.10
C TYR A 158 -3.26 -6.15 11.17
N GLU A 159 -3.83 -6.40 12.35
CA GLU A 159 -4.81 -7.46 12.56
C GLU A 159 -6.10 -7.23 11.77
N SER A 160 -6.58 -5.99 11.70
CA SER A 160 -7.77 -5.64 10.92
C SER A 160 -7.55 -5.90 9.44
N ALA A 161 -6.39 -5.53 8.91
CA ALA A 161 -6.05 -5.75 7.51
C ALA A 161 -5.94 -7.25 7.19
N LEU A 162 -5.26 -8.01 8.05
CA LEU A 162 -5.08 -9.45 7.88
C LEU A 162 -6.42 -10.18 7.99
N ALA A 163 -7.27 -9.80 8.93
CA ALA A 163 -8.61 -10.39 9.07
C ALA A 163 -9.47 -10.14 7.83
N ALA A 164 -9.45 -8.92 7.28
CA ALA A 164 -10.17 -8.59 6.05
C ALA A 164 -9.64 -9.39 4.86
N ALA A 165 -8.32 -9.55 4.76
CA ALA A 165 -7.69 -10.32 3.68
C ALA A 165 -8.04 -11.81 3.77
N ARG A 166 -8.01 -12.40 4.96
CA ARG A 166 -8.40 -13.80 5.18
C ARG A 166 -9.87 -14.02 4.83
N SER A 167 -10.74 -13.12 5.25
CA SER A 167 -12.17 -13.18 4.95
C SER A 167 -12.43 -13.11 3.44
N ALA A 168 -11.76 -12.20 2.74
CA ALA A 168 -11.88 -12.06 1.29
C ALA A 168 -11.33 -13.30 0.55
N ALA A 169 -10.23 -13.88 1.03
CA ALA A 169 -9.62 -15.08 0.46
C ALA A 169 -10.49 -16.32 0.63
N SER A 170 -11.26 -16.40 1.73
CA SER A 170 -12.19 -17.51 2.00
C SER A 170 -13.49 -17.38 1.22
N ALA A 171 -13.85 -16.18 0.73
CA ALA A 171 -15.04 -15.96 -0.06
C ALA A 171 -14.86 -16.54 -1.46
N LYS A 172 -15.94 -17.09 -2.04
CA LYS A 172 -15.91 -17.50 -3.45
C LYS A 172 -15.85 -16.27 -4.32
N ALA A 173 -15.08 -16.35 -5.43
CA ALA A 173 -15.10 -15.31 -6.44
C ALA A 173 -16.54 -15.14 -6.97
N SER A 174 -16.92 -13.90 -7.28
CA SER A 174 -18.21 -13.62 -7.94
C SER A 174 -18.21 -14.24 -9.33
N GLU A 175 -19.25 -14.97 -9.65
CA GLU A 175 -19.45 -15.55 -10.99
C GLU A 175 -19.97 -14.52 -11.97
#